data_68a15ffc17aae1f5c43952447edef4aa
#
_entry.id   68a15ffc17aae1f5c43952447edef4aa
#
_cell.length_a   1.000
_cell.length_b   1.000
_cell.length_c   1.000
_cell.angle_alpha   90.00
_cell.angle_beta   90.00
_cell.angle_gamma   90.00
#
_symmetry.space_group_name_H-M   'P 1'
#
loop_
_entity.id
_entity.type
_entity.pdbx_description
1 polymer ?
#
loop_
_entity_poly.entity_id
_entity_poly.type
_entity_poly.pdbx_seq_one_letter_code
_entity_poly.pdbx_strand_id
1 'polypeptide(L)'
;MNSDMDVNSIFYWWPLVKDLGIPMPKTTLIPYDGDLFLDSHSDSPPEFTELVAQVKAACEEYGYPAFIRCGGLSAKHEWKNTCYLEGPSDIPGHIFNLMEAVLMVMGMRLDFDGIAVREFLHLENRFKAFGGEMPIAKEFRFFARNGEYECHHPYWPPSSIWNPSIDGWYEALKGMQTLTDEELGLLKGYSSKLAIKLDEGELGTGWWSLDFCKTVDGVWYLTDLAVGENSYHWSTCPHSPEDMSQYPDPEDPEKIGEALGPTARAERMRKIRERLDPHRIPEMGEDPEIEF
;
A
#
# COMPACT_ATOMS: atom_id res chain seq x y z
N MET A 1 15.04 -20.47 -4.96
CA MET A 1 14.25 -19.33 -4.46
C MET A 1 13.00 -19.91 -3.81
N ASN A 2 12.61 -19.41 -2.64
CA ASN A 2 11.46 -19.98 -1.92
C ASN A 2 10.18 -19.74 -2.72
N SER A 3 9.41 -20.82 -2.95
CA SER A 3 8.11 -20.82 -3.63
C SER A 3 7.00 -20.06 -2.85
N ASP A 4 7.33 -19.48 -1.71
CA ASP A 4 6.40 -18.86 -0.76
C ASP A 4 6.55 -17.33 -0.68
N MET A 5 7.34 -16.70 -1.59
CA MET A 5 7.52 -15.24 -1.57
C MET A 5 6.29 -14.55 -2.15
N ASP A 6 5.70 -13.63 -1.40
CA ASP A 6 4.56 -12.81 -1.86
C ASP A 6 5.00 -11.85 -2.98
N VAL A 7 4.37 -11.94 -4.14
CA VAL A 7 4.65 -11.07 -5.30
C VAL A 7 4.34 -9.60 -5.02
N ASN A 8 3.48 -9.30 -4.05
CA ASN A 8 3.15 -7.94 -3.63
C ASN A 8 4.22 -7.36 -2.69
N SER A 9 5.12 -8.19 -2.16
CA SER A 9 6.19 -7.71 -1.30
C SER A 9 7.22 -6.88 -2.07
N ILE A 10 7.64 -5.75 -1.49
CA ILE A 10 8.74 -4.94 -2.03
C ILE A 10 10.04 -5.76 -2.09
N PHE A 11 10.20 -6.79 -1.27
CA PHE A 11 11.36 -7.71 -1.32
C PHE A 11 11.37 -8.55 -2.59
N TYR A 12 10.19 -8.82 -3.19
CA TYR A 12 10.09 -9.49 -4.48
C TYR A 12 10.31 -8.52 -5.65
N TRP A 13 9.52 -7.46 -5.74
CA TRP A 13 9.47 -6.66 -6.96
C TRP A 13 10.59 -5.61 -7.07
N TRP A 14 11.08 -5.04 -5.96
CA TRP A 14 12.12 -4.03 -6.00
C TRP A 14 13.41 -4.47 -6.70
N PRO A 15 13.99 -5.66 -6.39
CA PRO A 15 15.20 -6.13 -7.09
C PRO A 15 15.03 -6.27 -8.60
N LEU A 16 13.80 -6.55 -9.07
CA LEU A 16 13.51 -6.71 -10.50
C LEU A 16 13.47 -5.38 -11.25
N VAL A 17 13.03 -4.30 -10.60
CA VAL A 17 12.70 -3.05 -11.30
C VAL A 17 13.62 -1.87 -10.98
N LYS A 18 14.44 -1.93 -9.93
CA LYS A 18 15.27 -0.82 -9.45
C LYS A 18 16.20 -0.20 -10.50
N ASP A 19 16.65 -0.98 -11.48
CA ASP A 19 17.62 -0.56 -12.49
C ASP A 19 16.95 -0.13 -13.82
N LEU A 20 15.63 0.02 -13.86
CA LEU A 20 14.90 0.41 -15.07
C LEU A 20 15.02 1.90 -15.44
N GLY A 21 15.66 2.73 -14.61
CA GLY A 21 15.76 4.17 -14.85
C GLY A 21 14.44 4.92 -14.67
N ILE A 22 13.49 4.33 -13.96
CA ILE A 22 12.25 4.99 -13.52
C ILE A 22 12.55 5.58 -12.13
N PRO A 23 12.18 6.85 -11.83
CA PRO A 23 12.41 7.41 -10.52
C PRO A 23 11.72 6.58 -9.42
N MET A 24 12.50 6.16 -8.45
CA MET A 24 12.06 5.43 -7.26
C MET A 24 12.84 5.93 -6.05
N PRO A 25 12.27 5.96 -4.84
CA PRO A 25 13.00 6.34 -3.64
C PRO A 25 14.22 5.43 -3.46
N LYS A 26 15.36 5.95 -3.03
CA LYS A 26 16.46 5.10 -2.57
C LYS A 26 15.93 4.13 -1.52
N THR A 27 16.26 2.88 -1.63
CA THR A 27 15.68 1.81 -0.81
C THR A 27 16.74 0.80 -0.40
N THR A 28 16.81 0.53 0.91
CA THR A 28 17.56 -0.58 1.49
C THR A 28 16.56 -1.61 2.02
N LEU A 29 16.69 -2.85 1.53
CA LEU A 29 15.90 -3.98 2.02
C LEU A 29 16.66 -4.70 3.12
N ILE A 30 16.06 -4.86 4.28
CA ILE A 30 16.63 -5.54 5.45
C ILE A 30 15.73 -6.72 5.77
N PRO A 31 16.10 -7.94 5.32
CA PRO A 31 15.29 -9.14 5.58
C PRO A 31 15.23 -9.44 7.09
N TYR A 32 14.08 -9.86 7.55
CA TYR A 32 13.87 -10.31 8.93
C TYR A 32 12.68 -11.27 8.98
N ASP A 33 12.88 -12.39 9.62
CA ASP A 33 11.83 -13.38 9.86
C ASP A 33 11.03 -12.99 11.11
N GLY A 34 9.77 -12.62 10.92
CA GLY A 34 8.89 -12.22 12.01
C GLY A 34 8.64 -13.31 13.06
N ASP A 35 8.72 -14.58 12.69
CA ASP A 35 8.53 -15.71 13.63
C ASP A 35 9.62 -15.71 14.71
N LEU A 36 10.83 -15.23 14.41
CA LEU A 36 11.91 -15.10 15.40
C LEU A 36 11.53 -14.16 16.56
N PHE A 37 10.70 -13.16 16.30
CA PHE A 37 10.21 -12.25 17.33
C PHE A 37 9.13 -12.92 18.19
N LEU A 38 8.19 -13.64 17.57
CA LEU A 38 7.08 -14.31 18.26
C LEU A 38 7.55 -15.48 19.10
N ASP A 39 8.55 -16.23 18.66
CA ASP A 39 9.10 -17.38 19.37
C ASP A 39 10.02 -16.96 20.53
N SER A 40 10.41 -15.70 20.58
CA SER A 40 11.25 -15.18 21.64
C SER A 40 10.49 -15.00 22.95
N HIS A 41 11.09 -15.50 24.05
CA HIS A 41 10.63 -15.26 25.42
C HIS A 41 11.25 -13.96 26.01
N SER A 42 11.90 -13.16 25.19
CA SER A 42 12.58 -11.92 25.55
C SER A 42 11.86 -10.71 25.00
N ASP A 43 11.73 -9.65 25.78
CA ASP A 43 11.17 -8.36 25.34
C ASP A 43 11.99 -7.67 24.21
N SER A 44 13.24 -8.12 24.00
CA SER A 44 14.14 -7.63 22.97
C SER A 44 15.10 -8.74 22.53
N PRO A 45 14.69 -9.61 21.58
CA PRO A 45 15.59 -10.62 21.05
C PRO A 45 16.85 -10.01 20.43
N PRO A 46 18.01 -10.69 20.46
CA PRO A 46 19.23 -10.21 19.82
C PRO A 46 19.02 -9.87 18.32
N GLU A 47 18.24 -10.68 17.63
CA GLU A 47 17.91 -10.52 16.21
C GLU A 47 17.12 -9.24 15.96
N PHE A 48 16.19 -8.89 16.85
CA PHE A 48 15.45 -7.62 16.77
C PHE A 48 16.36 -6.42 17.03
N THR A 49 17.30 -6.54 17.98
CA THR A 49 18.29 -5.50 18.25
C THR A 49 19.19 -5.26 17.02
N GLU A 50 19.58 -6.31 16.33
CA GLU A 50 20.35 -6.23 15.08
C GLU A 50 19.52 -5.59 13.95
N LEU A 51 18.24 -5.96 13.80
CA LEU A 51 17.33 -5.33 12.85
C LEU A 51 17.25 -3.81 13.08
N VAL A 52 17.05 -3.39 14.34
CA VAL A 52 16.99 -1.96 14.71
C VAL A 52 18.30 -1.25 14.34
N ALA A 53 19.45 -1.89 14.58
CA ALA A 53 20.75 -1.30 14.23
C ALA A 53 20.93 -1.14 12.71
N GLN A 54 20.53 -2.13 11.92
CA GLN A 54 20.59 -2.07 10.46
C GLN A 54 19.63 -1.02 9.88
N VAL A 55 18.39 -0.94 10.40
CA VAL A 55 17.43 0.10 10.01
C VAL A 55 17.98 1.50 10.32
N LYS A 56 18.57 1.67 11.51
CA LYS A 56 19.21 2.93 11.90
C LYS A 56 20.33 3.32 10.94
N ALA A 57 21.23 2.39 10.60
CA ALA A 57 22.32 2.65 9.66
C ALA A 57 21.82 3.08 8.28
N ALA A 58 20.79 2.42 7.75
CA ALA A 58 20.18 2.79 6.48
C ALA A 58 19.47 4.16 6.54
N CYS A 59 18.80 4.49 7.65
CA CYS A 59 18.21 5.82 7.84
C CYS A 59 19.28 6.91 7.93
N GLU A 60 20.40 6.64 8.58
CA GLU A 60 21.54 7.60 8.67
C GLU A 60 22.17 7.86 7.29
N GLU A 61 22.20 6.86 6.40
CA GLU A 61 22.65 7.03 5.02
C GLU A 61 21.74 7.95 4.20
N TYR A 62 20.42 7.82 4.35
CA TYR A 62 19.45 8.61 3.59
C TYR A 62 19.11 9.95 4.25
N GLY A 63 19.35 10.08 5.54
CA GLY A 63 18.95 11.22 6.36
C GLY A 63 17.54 11.08 6.95
N TYR A 64 17.27 11.91 7.96
CA TYR A 64 15.92 12.01 8.54
C TYR A 64 15.21 13.27 8.02
N PRO A 65 13.87 13.26 7.91
CA PRO A 65 13.02 12.10 8.16
C PRO A 65 13.27 10.98 7.15
N ALA A 66 12.96 9.73 7.55
CA ALA A 66 13.02 8.55 6.69
C ALA A 66 11.65 7.88 6.61
N PHE A 67 11.47 7.04 5.61
CA PHE A 67 10.26 6.24 5.44
C PHE A 67 10.61 4.76 5.60
N ILE A 68 9.84 4.02 6.44
CA ILE A 68 9.97 2.58 6.55
C ILE A 68 8.65 1.86 6.24
N ARG A 69 8.73 0.63 5.76
CA ARG A 69 7.60 -0.26 5.56
C ARG A 69 8.03 -1.72 5.68
N CYS A 70 7.10 -2.63 5.95
CA CYS A 70 7.33 -4.05 5.71
C CYS A 70 7.06 -4.40 4.23
N GLY A 71 7.28 -5.64 3.84
CA GLY A 71 7.19 -6.08 2.45
C GLY A 71 5.86 -5.76 1.80
N GLY A 72 4.77 -6.28 2.33
CA GLY A 72 3.43 -6.12 1.76
C GLY A 72 2.63 -4.92 2.29
N LEU A 73 3.07 -4.26 3.37
CA LEU A 73 2.26 -3.23 4.07
C LEU A 73 3.10 -2.04 4.54
N SER A 74 2.61 -0.82 4.33
CA SER A 74 3.22 0.39 4.89
C SER A 74 2.52 0.91 6.14
N ALA A 75 1.27 0.48 6.41
CA ALA A 75 0.43 1.00 7.49
C ALA A 75 0.34 2.54 7.54
N LYS A 76 0.40 3.20 6.36
CA LYS A 76 0.54 4.66 6.22
C LYS A 76 -0.60 5.48 6.84
N HIS A 77 -1.74 4.86 7.18
CA HIS A 77 -2.83 5.54 7.88
C HIS A 77 -2.49 5.89 9.35
N GLU A 78 -1.52 5.20 9.95
CA GLU A 78 -0.95 5.49 11.26
C GLU A 78 0.43 6.17 11.13
N TRP A 79 0.57 7.06 10.17
CA TRP A 79 1.77 7.71 9.65
C TRP A 79 2.87 7.92 10.68
N LYS A 80 2.57 8.65 11.77
CA LYS A 80 3.54 9.04 12.79
C LYS A 80 4.00 7.89 13.70
N ASN A 81 3.26 6.79 13.70
CA ASN A 81 3.55 5.67 14.59
C ASN A 81 4.11 4.45 13.85
N THR A 82 4.15 4.49 12.51
CA THR A 82 4.53 3.33 11.69
C THR A 82 5.63 3.67 10.69
N CYS A 83 5.31 4.39 9.62
CA CYS A 83 6.20 4.51 8.47
C CYS A 83 7.02 5.80 8.41
N TYR A 84 6.71 6.83 9.20
CA TYR A 84 7.41 8.10 9.21
C TYR A 84 8.35 8.21 10.41
N LEU A 85 9.64 8.18 10.18
CA LEU A 85 10.68 8.29 11.20
C LEU A 85 11.24 9.71 11.25
N GLU A 86 10.96 10.46 12.32
CA GLU A 86 11.59 11.75 12.56
C GLU A 86 13.04 11.62 13.02
N GLY A 87 13.36 10.54 13.72
CA GLY A 87 14.67 10.31 14.27
C GLY A 87 14.91 8.87 14.72
N PRO A 88 16.13 8.57 15.15
CA PRO A 88 16.53 7.20 15.49
C PRO A 88 15.81 6.62 16.73
N SER A 89 15.27 7.47 17.61
CA SER A 89 14.53 7.03 18.81
C SER A 89 13.22 6.31 18.47
N ASP A 90 12.66 6.58 17.29
CA ASP A 90 11.34 6.10 16.89
C ASP A 90 11.41 4.69 16.31
N ILE A 91 12.60 4.27 15.82
CA ILE A 91 12.81 3.04 15.08
C ILE A 91 12.23 1.80 15.77
N PRO A 92 12.56 1.48 17.05
CA PRO A 92 12.07 0.25 17.66
C PRO A 92 10.54 0.19 17.75
N GLY A 93 9.92 1.30 18.16
CA GLY A 93 8.47 1.40 18.29
C GLY A 93 7.75 1.29 16.94
N HIS A 94 8.30 1.91 15.90
CA HIS A 94 7.72 1.86 14.54
C HIS A 94 7.83 0.48 13.91
N ILE A 95 8.95 -0.22 14.08
CA ILE A 95 9.09 -1.62 13.62
C ILE A 95 8.04 -2.49 14.33
N PHE A 96 7.91 -2.36 15.65
CA PHE A 96 6.93 -3.11 16.42
C PHE A 96 5.50 -2.85 15.93
N ASN A 97 5.13 -1.58 15.73
CA ASN A 97 3.80 -1.21 15.24
C ASN A 97 3.54 -1.74 13.80
N LEU A 98 4.56 -1.80 12.94
CA LEU A 98 4.45 -2.41 11.61
C LEU A 98 4.23 -3.92 11.72
N MET A 99 4.92 -4.62 12.62
CA MET A 99 4.70 -6.05 12.89
C MET A 99 3.28 -6.31 13.39
N GLU A 100 2.79 -5.50 14.34
CA GLU A 100 1.39 -5.60 14.81
C GLU A 100 0.39 -5.34 13.69
N ALA A 101 0.65 -4.36 12.81
CA ALA A 101 -0.22 -4.07 11.68
C ALA A 101 -0.32 -5.25 10.70
N VAL A 102 0.80 -5.95 10.45
CA VAL A 102 0.81 -7.17 9.64
C VAL A 102 -0.03 -8.27 10.30
N LEU A 103 0.17 -8.52 11.59
CA LEU A 103 -0.63 -9.50 12.34
C LEU A 103 -2.14 -9.23 12.28
N MET A 104 -2.53 -7.95 12.36
CA MET A 104 -3.94 -7.54 12.30
C MET A 104 -4.57 -7.74 10.91
N VAL A 105 -3.77 -7.66 9.84
CA VAL A 105 -4.25 -7.81 8.46
C VAL A 105 -4.22 -9.27 8.03
N MET A 106 -3.16 -10.00 8.34
CA MET A 106 -2.90 -11.37 7.87
C MET A 106 -3.41 -12.46 8.82
N GLY A 107 -4.01 -12.08 9.95
CA GLY A 107 -4.46 -13.02 10.97
C GLY A 107 -3.32 -13.50 11.86
N MET A 108 -3.34 -14.80 12.28
CA MET A 108 -2.35 -15.33 13.20
C MET A 108 -1.02 -15.74 12.54
N ARG A 109 -0.87 -15.59 11.22
CA ARG A 109 0.37 -15.85 10.51
C ARG A 109 1.08 -14.53 10.26
N LEU A 110 2.29 -14.39 10.78
CA LEU A 110 3.13 -13.22 10.61
C LEU A 110 4.01 -13.40 9.35
N ASP A 111 3.46 -13.09 8.18
CA ASP A 111 4.24 -13.02 6.93
C ASP A 111 5.02 -11.68 6.89
N PHE A 112 5.89 -11.48 7.89
CA PHE A 112 6.77 -10.32 8.00
C PHE A 112 8.15 -10.68 7.46
N ASP A 113 8.45 -10.22 6.27
CA ASP A 113 9.66 -10.55 5.51
C ASP A 113 10.83 -9.57 5.75
N GLY A 114 10.59 -8.52 6.51
CA GLY A 114 11.60 -7.54 6.90
C GLY A 114 11.15 -6.10 6.77
N ILE A 115 12.13 -5.20 6.85
CA ILE A 115 11.92 -3.74 6.73
C ILE A 115 12.59 -3.21 5.47
N ALA A 116 11.84 -2.48 4.67
CA ALA A 116 12.37 -1.61 3.63
C ALA A 116 12.52 -0.19 4.18
N VAL A 117 13.77 0.28 4.24
CA VAL A 117 14.09 1.68 4.56
C VAL A 117 14.19 2.46 3.28
N ARG A 118 13.50 3.59 3.20
CA ARG A 118 13.44 4.43 2.00
C ARG A 118 13.76 5.88 2.33
N GLU A 119 14.39 6.59 1.39
CA GLU A 119 14.51 8.04 1.50
C GLU A 119 13.12 8.68 1.57
N PHE A 120 13.02 9.73 2.35
CA PHE A 120 11.77 10.48 2.47
C PHE A 120 11.58 11.40 1.27
N LEU A 121 10.48 11.21 0.54
CA LEU A 121 10.12 12.06 -0.59
C LEU A 121 9.23 13.24 -0.14
N HIS A 122 9.61 14.45 -0.50
CA HIS A 122 8.77 15.63 -0.32
C HIS A 122 7.69 15.67 -1.42
N LEU A 123 6.54 15.05 -1.12
CA LEU A 123 5.46 14.89 -2.08
C LEU A 123 4.63 16.17 -2.23
N GLU A 124 4.11 16.41 -3.45
CA GLU A 124 3.11 17.45 -3.70
C GLU A 124 1.83 17.09 -2.95
N ASN A 125 1.53 17.81 -1.88
CA ASN A 125 0.33 17.60 -1.07
C ASN A 125 -0.35 18.93 -0.75
N ARG A 126 -1.63 18.91 -0.41
CA ARG A 126 -2.40 20.12 -0.08
C ARG A 126 -3.03 20.07 1.30
N PHE A 127 -3.14 18.91 1.91
CA PHE A 127 -3.67 18.72 3.25
C PHE A 127 -3.18 17.40 3.83
N LYS A 128 -3.43 17.21 5.12
CA LYS A 128 -3.18 15.96 5.83
C LYS A 128 -4.50 15.29 6.19
N ALA A 129 -4.48 13.97 6.36
CA ALA A 129 -5.64 13.20 6.79
C ALA A 129 -5.22 12.01 7.67
N PHE A 130 -6.20 11.27 8.14
CA PHE A 130 -6.06 10.11 9.03
C PHE A 130 -5.55 10.48 10.43
N GLY A 131 -5.55 9.51 11.35
CA GLY A 131 -5.13 9.73 12.74
C GLY A 131 -3.66 10.09 12.91
N GLY A 132 -2.81 9.63 11.99
CA GLY A 132 -1.38 9.91 11.96
C GLY A 132 -0.96 11.21 11.25
N GLU A 133 -1.90 12.05 10.81
CA GLU A 133 -1.64 13.29 10.07
C GLU A 133 -0.82 13.07 8.78
N MET A 134 -1.13 12.01 8.03
CA MET A 134 -0.46 11.67 6.79
C MET A 134 -0.71 12.75 5.71
N PRO A 135 0.31 13.24 5.00
CA PRO A 135 0.13 14.11 3.84
C PRO A 135 -0.62 13.38 2.73
N ILE A 136 -1.70 13.97 2.22
CA ILE A 136 -2.41 13.46 1.05
C ILE A 136 -1.75 14.02 -0.19
N ALA A 137 -1.02 13.17 -0.88
CA ALA A 137 -0.21 13.53 -2.03
C ALA A 137 -1.00 13.46 -3.35
N LYS A 138 -0.48 14.16 -4.38
CA LYS A 138 -0.87 13.93 -5.77
C LYS A 138 -0.34 12.55 -6.17
N GLU A 139 -1.21 11.55 -6.10
CA GLU A 139 -0.90 10.14 -6.28
C GLU A 139 -1.90 9.51 -7.24
N PHE A 140 -1.39 8.69 -8.16
CA PHE A 140 -2.19 7.96 -9.14
C PHE A 140 -1.82 6.49 -9.15
N ARG A 141 -2.84 5.66 -9.27
CA ARG A 141 -2.72 4.23 -9.50
C ARG A 141 -2.94 3.93 -10.98
N PHE A 142 -1.95 3.30 -11.58
CA PHE A 142 -1.98 2.82 -12.95
C PHE A 142 -2.12 1.30 -12.96
N PHE A 143 -2.85 0.81 -13.95
CA PHE A 143 -2.94 -0.62 -14.21
C PHE A 143 -2.32 -0.93 -15.57
N ALA A 144 -1.53 -2.01 -15.60
CA ALA A 144 -0.95 -2.53 -16.82
C ALA A 144 -1.22 -4.03 -16.91
N ARG A 145 -1.66 -4.49 -18.08
CA ARG A 145 -1.99 -5.89 -18.35
C ARG A 145 -1.19 -6.39 -19.55
N ASN A 146 -0.54 -7.54 -19.38
CA ASN A 146 0.28 -8.17 -20.44
C ASN A 146 1.32 -7.20 -21.04
N GLY A 147 1.98 -6.41 -20.20
CA GLY A 147 2.98 -5.44 -20.61
C GLY A 147 2.44 -4.14 -21.22
N GLU A 148 1.13 -3.94 -21.28
CA GLU A 148 0.51 -2.74 -21.85
C GLU A 148 -0.27 -1.97 -20.77
N TYR A 149 -0.24 -0.63 -20.87
CA TYR A 149 -1.11 0.20 -20.05
C TYR A 149 -2.59 -0.13 -20.32
N GLU A 150 -3.37 -0.35 -19.24
CA GLU A 150 -4.79 -0.64 -19.32
C GLU A 150 -5.65 0.56 -18.92
N CYS A 151 -5.47 1.07 -17.70
CA CYS A 151 -6.23 2.19 -17.15
C CYS A 151 -5.49 2.85 -15.99
N HIS A 152 -6.05 3.94 -15.49
CA HIS A 152 -5.57 4.61 -14.28
C HIS A 152 -6.70 5.37 -13.59
N HIS A 153 -6.50 5.69 -12.34
CA HIS A 153 -7.34 6.61 -11.58
C HIS A 153 -6.52 7.29 -10.47
N PRO A 154 -7.01 8.40 -9.89
CA PRO A 154 -6.42 8.95 -8.69
C PRO A 154 -6.37 7.88 -7.59
N TYR A 155 -5.30 7.87 -6.79
CA TYR A 155 -5.14 6.88 -5.72
C TYR A 155 -6.20 7.05 -4.63
N TRP A 156 -6.49 8.29 -4.27
CA TRP A 156 -7.37 8.62 -3.16
C TRP A 156 -8.81 8.87 -3.63
N PRO A 157 -9.73 7.91 -3.49
CA PRO A 157 -11.14 8.22 -3.64
C PRO A 157 -11.59 9.09 -2.46
N PRO A 158 -12.50 10.07 -2.67
CA PRO A 158 -13.00 10.92 -1.61
C PRO A 158 -13.54 10.15 -0.41
N SER A 159 -14.20 9.01 -0.65
CA SER A 159 -14.75 8.12 0.38
C SER A 159 -13.69 7.47 1.30
N SER A 160 -12.41 7.48 0.93
CA SER A 160 -11.34 6.97 1.78
C SER A 160 -10.76 8.00 2.74
N ILE A 161 -10.97 9.29 2.46
CA ILE A 161 -10.40 10.37 3.27
C ILE A 161 -11.13 10.47 4.60
N TRP A 162 -10.35 10.41 5.67
CA TRP A 162 -10.83 10.45 7.04
C TRP A 162 -10.03 11.46 7.85
N ASN A 163 -10.73 12.23 8.69
CA ASN A 163 -10.14 13.26 9.55
C ASN A 163 -9.20 14.23 8.80
N PRO A 164 -9.69 14.92 7.75
CA PRO A 164 -8.88 15.86 7.00
C PRO A 164 -8.53 17.09 7.83
N SER A 165 -7.34 17.67 7.62
CA SER A 165 -6.81 18.78 8.40
C SER A 165 -7.36 20.16 8.01
N ILE A 166 -8.18 20.25 6.95
CA ILE A 166 -8.77 21.51 6.46
C ILE A 166 -10.23 21.29 6.02
N ASP A 167 -11.06 22.30 6.17
CA ASP A 167 -12.48 22.23 5.76
C ASP A 167 -12.67 22.08 4.24
N GLY A 168 -11.83 22.74 3.42
CA GLY A 168 -11.87 22.67 1.96
C GLY A 168 -11.13 21.46 1.35
N TRP A 169 -10.97 20.37 2.08
CA TRP A 169 -10.19 19.22 1.67
C TRP A 169 -10.69 18.54 0.38
N TYR A 170 -12.00 18.54 0.15
CA TYR A 170 -12.59 17.90 -1.03
C TYR A 170 -12.14 18.63 -2.32
N GLU A 171 -12.23 19.96 -2.35
CA GLU A 171 -11.77 20.76 -3.49
C GLU A 171 -10.25 20.67 -3.65
N ALA A 172 -9.52 20.64 -2.54
CA ALA A 172 -8.07 20.44 -2.55
C ALA A 172 -7.70 19.06 -3.14
N LEU A 173 -8.44 18.00 -2.78
CA LEU A 173 -8.27 16.66 -3.34
C LEU A 173 -8.58 16.64 -4.84
N LYS A 174 -9.74 17.17 -5.25
CA LYS A 174 -10.13 17.25 -6.67
C LYS A 174 -9.11 18.00 -7.51
N GLY A 175 -8.53 19.07 -6.97
CA GLY A 175 -7.47 19.83 -7.65
C GLY A 175 -6.16 19.05 -7.85
N MET A 176 -5.96 17.92 -7.16
CA MET A 176 -4.81 17.02 -7.36
C MET A 176 -5.13 15.81 -8.27
N GLN A 177 -6.41 15.57 -8.59
CA GLN A 177 -6.87 14.38 -9.32
C GLN A 177 -6.84 14.52 -10.85
N THR A 178 -5.96 15.37 -11.39
CA THR A 178 -5.81 15.59 -12.84
C THR A 178 -4.37 15.41 -13.27
N LEU A 179 -4.17 14.80 -14.43
CA LEU A 179 -2.89 14.70 -15.12
C LEU A 179 -2.92 15.56 -16.38
N THR A 180 -1.79 16.16 -16.73
CA THR A 180 -1.59 16.72 -18.06
C THR A 180 -1.35 15.59 -19.06
N ASP A 181 -1.50 15.88 -20.37
CA ASP A 181 -1.22 14.88 -21.42
C ASP A 181 0.23 14.39 -21.38
N GLU A 182 1.17 15.27 -21.02
CA GLU A 182 2.58 14.93 -20.87
C GLU A 182 2.81 13.98 -19.68
N GLU A 183 2.24 14.29 -18.50
CA GLU A 183 2.30 13.42 -17.30
C GLU A 183 1.68 12.06 -17.62
N LEU A 184 0.52 12.05 -18.26
CA LEU A 184 -0.16 10.81 -18.62
C LEU A 184 0.67 9.97 -19.59
N GLY A 185 1.27 10.57 -20.60
CA GLY A 185 2.14 9.89 -21.56
C GLY A 185 3.37 9.28 -20.87
N LEU A 186 4.01 10.03 -19.98
CA LEU A 186 5.16 9.57 -19.19
C LEU A 186 4.79 8.35 -18.32
N LEU A 187 3.71 8.45 -17.55
CA LEU A 187 3.31 7.41 -16.62
C LEU A 187 2.81 6.14 -17.31
N LYS A 188 2.14 6.26 -18.46
CA LYS A 188 1.83 5.12 -19.33
C LYS A 188 3.08 4.37 -19.78
N GLY A 189 4.11 5.13 -20.21
CA GLY A 189 5.39 4.55 -20.61
C GLY A 189 6.09 3.83 -19.45
N TYR A 190 6.07 4.41 -18.26
CA TYR A 190 6.61 3.76 -17.05
C TYR A 190 5.84 2.49 -16.71
N SER A 191 4.51 2.54 -16.73
CA SER A 191 3.66 1.40 -16.40
C SER A 191 3.89 0.21 -17.31
N SER A 192 3.94 0.42 -18.62
CA SER A 192 4.23 -0.64 -19.59
C SER A 192 5.62 -1.23 -19.41
N LYS A 193 6.64 -0.37 -19.22
CA LYS A 193 8.02 -0.83 -18.99
C LYS A 193 8.17 -1.68 -17.73
N LEU A 194 7.49 -1.28 -16.64
CA LEU A 194 7.47 -2.02 -15.37
C LEU A 194 6.76 -3.37 -15.54
N ALA A 195 5.56 -3.38 -16.14
CA ALA A 195 4.79 -4.60 -16.32
C ALA A 195 5.55 -5.63 -17.19
N ILE A 196 6.16 -5.23 -18.30
CA ILE A 196 7.00 -6.11 -19.12
C ILE A 196 8.10 -6.74 -18.26
N LYS A 197 8.79 -5.94 -17.44
CA LYS A 197 9.89 -6.44 -16.61
C LYS A 197 9.42 -7.41 -15.53
N LEU A 198 8.29 -7.14 -14.91
CA LEU A 198 7.70 -7.98 -13.88
C LEU A 198 7.19 -9.32 -14.44
N ASP A 199 6.66 -9.30 -15.68
CA ASP A 199 6.16 -10.50 -16.35
C ASP A 199 7.31 -11.41 -16.86
N GLU A 200 8.55 -10.89 -16.95
CA GLU A 200 9.75 -11.72 -17.16
C GLU A 200 10.15 -12.54 -15.93
N GLY A 201 9.63 -12.19 -14.74
CA GLY A 201 9.89 -12.91 -13.49
C GLY A 201 9.13 -14.25 -13.41
N GLU A 202 9.61 -15.15 -12.56
CA GLU A 202 9.01 -16.49 -12.37
C GLU A 202 7.53 -16.45 -11.90
N LEU A 203 7.13 -15.35 -11.25
CA LEU A 203 5.78 -15.15 -10.71
C LEU A 203 5.02 -14.04 -11.45
N GLY A 204 5.33 -13.82 -12.73
CA GLY A 204 4.62 -12.85 -13.56
C GLY A 204 3.12 -13.17 -13.62
N THR A 205 2.30 -12.21 -13.21
CA THR A 205 0.82 -12.38 -13.14
C THR A 205 0.10 -11.87 -14.38
N GLY A 206 0.82 -11.12 -15.22
CA GLY A 206 0.26 -10.45 -16.39
C GLY A 206 -0.65 -9.27 -16.06
N TRP A 207 -0.88 -8.94 -14.78
CA TRP A 207 -1.70 -7.79 -14.39
C TRP A 207 -1.15 -7.13 -13.11
N TRP A 208 -0.74 -5.85 -13.26
CA TRP A 208 -0.05 -5.10 -12.23
C TRP A 208 -0.72 -3.78 -11.92
N SER A 209 -0.73 -3.37 -10.68
CA SER A 209 -1.04 -2.02 -10.24
C SER A 209 0.24 -1.31 -9.79
N LEU A 210 0.37 -0.04 -10.15
CA LEU A 210 1.58 0.75 -10.01
C LEU A 210 1.20 2.12 -9.46
N ASP A 211 1.69 2.45 -8.26
CA ASP A 211 1.36 3.68 -7.59
C ASP A 211 2.47 4.72 -7.79
N PHE A 212 2.10 5.85 -8.41
CA PHE A 212 3.02 6.95 -8.66
C PHE A 212 2.63 8.18 -7.84
N CYS A 213 3.60 8.74 -7.12
CA CYS A 213 3.46 10.00 -6.39
C CYS A 213 4.29 11.10 -7.05
N LYS A 214 3.75 12.32 -7.07
CA LYS A 214 4.47 13.50 -7.55
C LYS A 214 5.14 14.22 -6.39
N THR A 215 6.42 14.58 -6.58
CA THR A 215 7.17 15.40 -5.63
C THR A 215 6.95 16.90 -5.87
N VAL A 216 7.31 17.73 -4.90
CA VAL A 216 7.17 19.20 -4.99
C VAL A 216 8.00 19.83 -6.10
N ASP A 217 9.07 19.19 -6.54
CA ASP A 217 9.90 19.56 -7.69
C ASP A 217 9.40 19.01 -9.02
N GLY A 218 8.24 18.36 -9.02
CA GLY A 218 7.51 17.95 -10.21
C GLY A 218 7.89 16.59 -10.78
N VAL A 219 8.73 15.80 -10.07
CA VAL A 219 9.14 14.45 -10.52
C VAL A 219 8.12 13.42 -10.06
N TRP A 220 7.79 12.49 -10.94
CA TRP A 220 6.95 11.33 -10.62
C TRP A 220 7.80 10.15 -10.19
N TYR A 221 7.50 9.60 -9.01
CA TYR A 221 8.17 8.45 -8.41
C TYR A 221 7.24 7.25 -8.32
N LEU A 222 7.72 6.06 -8.71
CA LEU A 222 7.05 4.81 -8.35
C LEU A 222 7.24 4.58 -6.84
N THR A 223 6.14 4.53 -6.12
CA THR A 223 6.15 4.37 -4.66
C THR A 223 5.70 3.01 -4.19
N ASP A 224 4.80 2.36 -4.91
CA ASP A 224 4.32 1.02 -4.60
C ASP A 224 3.92 0.24 -5.85
N LEU A 225 3.85 -1.08 -5.69
CA LEU A 225 3.48 -2.00 -6.75
C LEU A 225 2.81 -3.24 -6.15
N ALA A 226 1.78 -3.75 -6.80
CA ALA A 226 1.10 -4.97 -6.41
C ALA A 226 0.46 -5.66 -7.63
N VAL A 227 -0.02 -6.88 -7.42
CA VAL A 227 -0.86 -7.57 -8.40
C VAL A 227 -2.17 -6.80 -8.58
N GLY A 228 -2.62 -6.64 -9.82
CA GLY A 228 -3.83 -5.89 -10.15
C GLY A 228 -5.08 -6.41 -9.44
N GLU A 229 -5.19 -7.73 -9.29
CA GLU A 229 -6.30 -8.38 -8.58
C GLU A 229 -6.40 -8.04 -7.10
N ASN A 230 -5.26 -7.74 -6.45
CA ASN A 230 -5.19 -7.41 -5.03
C ASN A 230 -5.33 -5.91 -4.76
N SER A 231 -5.41 -5.10 -5.81
CA SER A 231 -5.40 -3.64 -5.71
C SER A 231 -6.80 -3.07 -5.86
N TYR A 232 -7.12 -2.08 -5.00
CA TYR A 232 -8.37 -1.36 -5.11
C TYR A 232 -8.47 -0.68 -6.48
N HIS A 233 -9.60 -0.89 -7.16
CA HIS A 233 -9.92 -0.30 -8.43
C HIS A 233 -11.19 0.55 -8.28
N TRP A 234 -11.23 1.73 -8.90
CA TRP A 234 -12.43 2.57 -8.84
C TRP A 234 -13.59 1.89 -9.56
N SER A 235 -14.74 1.83 -8.90
CA SER A 235 -15.96 1.22 -9.44
C SER A 235 -16.46 1.83 -10.75
N THR A 236 -16.13 3.11 -10.99
CA THR A 236 -16.48 3.84 -12.21
C THR A 236 -15.55 3.54 -13.39
N CYS A 237 -14.45 2.81 -13.17
CA CYS A 237 -13.55 2.43 -14.25
C CYS A 237 -14.14 1.26 -15.07
N PRO A 238 -14.13 1.32 -16.41
CA PRO A 238 -14.62 0.21 -17.26
C PRO A 238 -13.88 -1.12 -17.07
N HIS A 239 -12.67 -1.07 -16.53
CA HIS A 239 -11.82 -2.23 -16.26
C HIS A 239 -11.93 -2.72 -14.80
N SER A 240 -12.82 -2.11 -14.00
CA SER A 240 -13.01 -2.51 -12.61
C SER A 240 -13.53 -3.94 -12.53
N PRO A 241 -12.95 -4.81 -11.68
CA PRO A 241 -13.51 -6.12 -11.40
C PRO A 241 -14.96 -6.02 -10.90
N GLU A 242 -15.79 -7.01 -11.24
CA GLU A 242 -17.24 -6.99 -10.97
C GLU A 242 -17.55 -6.85 -9.48
N ASP A 243 -16.76 -7.46 -8.61
CA ASP A 243 -16.89 -7.38 -7.16
C ASP A 243 -16.59 -5.99 -6.59
N MET A 244 -15.74 -5.20 -7.26
CA MET A 244 -15.43 -3.82 -6.88
C MET A 244 -16.44 -2.82 -7.42
N SER A 245 -17.05 -3.08 -8.57
CA SER A 245 -18.06 -2.22 -9.18
C SER A 245 -19.36 -2.10 -8.37
N GLN A 246 -19.57 -2.98 -7.40
CA GLN A 246 -20.75 -2.97 -6.52
C GLN A 246 -20.72 -1.85 -5.45
N TYR A 247 -19.56 -1.21 -5.25
CA TYR A 247 -19.37 -0.17 -4.24
C TYR A 247 -18.98 1.16 -4.90
N PRO A 248 -19.94 1.88 -5.53
CA PRO A 248 -19.63 3.15 -6.15
C PRO A 248 -19.07 4.12 -5.12
N ASP A 249 -17.97 4.78 -5.48
CA ASP A 249 -17.43 5.84 -4.65
C ASP A 249 -18.43 6.99 -4.63
N PRO A 250 -18.86 7.47 -3.46
CA PRO A 250 -19.73 8.62 -3.41
C PRO A 250 -18.98 9.86 -3.93
N GLU A 251 -19.49 10.45 -4.99
CA GLU A 251 -18.95 11.70 -5.54
C GLU A 251 -19.44 12.94 -4.77
N ASP A 252 -20.52 12.77 -4.02
CA ASP A 252 -21.17 13.84 -3.27
C ASP A 252 -20.57 13.98 -1.88
N PRO A 253 -19.98 15.15 -1.53
CA PRO A 253 -19.40 15.39 -0.22
C PRO A 253 -20.35 15.19 0.97
N GLU A 254 -21.64 15.47 0.81
CA GLU A 254 -22.65 15.26 1.86
C GLU A 254 -22.86 13.76 2.13
N LYS A 255 -22.90 12.96 1.07
CA LYS A 255 -22.98 11.49 1.18
C LYS A 255 -21.71 10.86 1.72
N ILE A 256 -20.54 11.49 1.48
CA ILE A 256 -19.27 11.06 2.07
C ILE A 256 -19.33 11.15 3.59
N GLY A 257 -19.90 12.24 4.14
CA GLY A 257 -20.08 12.40 5.59
C GLY A 257 -20.94 11.29 6.21
N GLU A 258 -22.01 10.87 5.52
CA GLU A 258 -22.85 9.75 5.94
C GLU A 258 -22.15 8.40 5.82
N ALA A 259 -21.41 8.17 4.73
CA ALA A 259 -20.67 6.92 4.49
C ALA A 259 -19.45 6.73 5.42
N LEU A 260 -18.88 7.83 5.92
CA LEU A 260 -17.71 7.83 6.81
C LEU A 260 -18.08 7.92 8.30
N GLY A 261 -19.35 8.00 8.65
CA GLY A 261 -19.78 7.96 10.04
C GLY A 261 -19.23 6.74 10.80
N PRO A 262 -19.01 6.84 12.13
CA PRO A 262 -18.39 5.77 12.92
C PRO A 262 -19.05 4.40 12.72
N THR A 263 -20.36 4.37 12.51
CA THR A 263 -21.16 3.15 12.30
C THR A 263 -20.88 2.52 10.93
N ALA A 264 -20.85 3.32 9.87
CA ALA A 264 -20.60 2.85 8.50
C ALA A 264 -19.16 2.32 8.37
N ARG A 265 -18.20 2.98 9.02
CA ARG A 265 -16.81 2.53 9.09
C ARG A 265 -16.66 1.20 9.83
N ALA A 266 -17.32 1.05 10.99
CA ALA A 266 -17.31 -0.20 11.75
C ALA A 266 -17.92 -1.34 10.92
N GLU A 267 -18.99 -1.08 10.19
CA GLU A 267 -19.63 -2.06 9.32
C GLU A 267 -18.75 -2.43 8.11
N ARG A 268 -18.08 -1.46 7.48
CA ARG A 268 -17.11 -1.70 6.40
C ARG A 268 -15.94 -2.56 6.88
N MET A 269 -15.37 -2.23 8.06
CA MET A 269 -14.29 -3.02 8.67
C MET A 269 -14.75 -4.42 9.04
N ARG A 270 -15.99 -4.58 9.52
CA ARG A 270 -16.59 -5.89 9.79
C ARG A 270 -16.68 -6.73 8.50
N LYS A 271 -17.19 -6.15 7.41
CA LYS A 271 -17.30 -6.83 6.10
C LYS A 271 -15.93 -7.22 5.53
N ILE A 272 -14.91 -6.36 5.69
CA ILE A 272 -13.53 -6.68 5.30
C ILE A 272 -13.00 -7.85 6.12
N ARG A 273 -13.17 -7.85 7.45
CA ARG A 273 -12.77 -8.97 8.32
C ARG A 273 -13.50 -10.26 7.97
N GLU A 274 -14.79 -10.20 7.70
CA GLU A 274 -15.58 -11.36 7.28
C GLU A 274 -15.13 -11.95 5.94
N ARG A 275 -14.61 -11.12 5.01
CA ARG A 275 -14.03 -11.59 3.74
C ARG A 275 -12.64 -12.20 3.91
N LEU A 276 -11.86 -11.68 4.86
CA LEU A 276 -10.50 -12.13 5.15
C LEU A 276 -10.46 -13.30 6.14
N ASP A 277 -11.62 -13.75 6.67
CA ASP A 277 -11.69 -14.89 7.57
C ASP A 277 -11.47 -16.21 6.80
N PRO A 278 -10.29 -16.85 6.92
CA PRO A 278 -9.99 -18.10 6.24
C PRO A 278 -10.82 -19.28 6.76
N HIS A 279 -11.58 -19.10 7.84
CA HIS A 279 -12.44 -20.12 8.46
C HIS A 279 -13.92 -19.94 8.08
N ARG A 280 -14.25 -19.00 7.20
CA ARG A 280 -15.61 -18.93 6.67
C ARG A 280 -15.89 -20.17 5.82
N ILE A 281 -16.45 -21.17 6.46
CA ILE A 281 -17.06 -22.31 5.75
C ILE A 281 -18.21 -21.72 4.91
N PRO A 282 -18.23 -21.85 3.59
CA PRO A 282 -19.43 -21.53 2.81
C PRO A 282 -20.58 -22.28 3.44
N GLU A 283 -21.68 -21.61 3.77
CA GLU A 283 -22.92 -22.33 4.09
C GLU A 283 -23.20 -23.23 2.88
N MET A 284 -22.98 -24.53 3.06
CA MET A 284 -23.40 -25.53 2.08
C MET A 284 -24.92 -25.41 2.01
N GLY A 285 -25.41 -24.89 0.89
CA GLY A 285 -26.82 -24.91 0.58
C GLY A 285 -27.36 -26.32 0.84
N GLU A 286 -28.47 -26.40 1.53
CA GLU A 286 -29.18 -27.65 1.74
C GLU A 286 -29.40 -28.29 0.35
N ASP A 287 -28.77 -29.43 0.11
CA ASP A 287 -29.03 -30.23 -1.07
C ASP A 287 -30.52 -30.59 -1.10
N PRO A 288 -31.23 -30.40 -2.20
CA PRO A 288 -32.59 -30.89 -2.29
C PRO A 288 -32.58 -32.41 -2.16
N GLU A 289 -33.38 -32.92 -1.25
CA GLU A 289 -33.59 -34.35 -0.97
C GLU A 289 -33.66 -35.16 -2.27
N ILE A 290 -32.70 -36.07 -2.43
CA ILE A 290 -32.82 -37.12 -3.44
C ILE A 290 -33.73 -38.20 -2.82
N GLU A 291 -35.02 -38.22 -3.21
CA GLU A 291 -35.90 -39.36 -2.95
C GLU A 291 -35.38 -40.60 -3.72
N PHE A 292 -35.20 -41.70 -2.96
CA PHE A 292 -34.97 -43.05 -3.51
C PHE A 292 -36.26 -43.75 -3.84
#